data_63aed3581b482b85ddbc3b753ee0fafe
#
_entry.id   63aed3581b482b85ddbc3b753ee0fafe
#
_cell.length_a   1.000
_cell.length_b   1.000
_cell.length_c   1.000
_cell.angle_alpha   90.00
_cell.angle_beta   90.00
_cell.angle_gamma   90.00
#
_symmetry.space_group_name_H-M   'P 1'
#
loop_
_entity.id
_entity.type
_entity.pdbx_description
1 polymer ?
#
loop_
_entity_poly.entity_id
_entity_poly.type
_entity_poly.pdbx_seq_one_letter_code
_entity_poly.pdbx_strand_id
1 'polypeptide(L)'
;SFPTRRSSDLKRLLEAGNQVVGIDSINDYYDVRLKYARLETAGIHRNLVAKGQPVQSDRYPAYRFIQMHLEDRQALQNLFGTEKFDAVVNLAAQAGVRYSIENPYAYIDSNIVGFLNLLECVRHNPVRHFVYASSSSVYGGNTKTPFSEEDRVDNPVSLYAATKKSNELMAHVYSGLYGIPTTGLRFFTVY
;
A
#
# COMPACT_ATOMS: atom_id res chain seq x y z
N SER A 1 -5.48 5.69 22.28
CA SER A 1 -5.48 5.14 20.91
C SER A 1 -4.11 5.41 20.30
N PHE A 2 -3.35 4.38 20.01
CA PHE A 2 -2.06 4.52 19.35
C PHE A 2 -2.29 4.96 17.90
N PRO A 3 -1.72 6.08 17.45
CA PRO A 3 -1.77 6.43 16.05
C PRO A 3 -1.00 5.34 15.28
N THR A 4 -1.66 4.68 14.35
CA THR A 4 -0.94 3.78 13.47
C THR A 4 -0.13 4.60 12.49
N ARG A 5 0.97 4.03 11.98
CA ARG A 5 1.84 4.63 10.97
C ARG A 5 1.07 5.32 9.83
N ARG A 6 0.02 4.66 9.29
CA ARG A 6 -0.80 5.21 8.20
C ARG A 6 -1.47 6.55 8.54
N SER A 7 -1.98 6.72 9.77
CA SER A 7 -2.61 7.98 10.16
C SER A 7 -1.60 9.10 10.45
N SER A 8 -0.39 8.77 10.90
CA SER A 8 0.68 9.75 11.09
C SER A 8 1.23 10.27 9.75
N ASP A 9 1.39 9.37 8.77
CA ASP A 9 1.91 9.74 7.45
C ASP A 9 0.91 10.62 6.69
N LEU A 10 -0.39 10.27 6.71
CA LEU A 10 -1.44 11.12 6.14
C LEU A 10 -1.41 12.53 6.71
N LYS A 11 -1.38 12.64 8.05
CA LYS A 11 -1.34 13.94 8.71
C LYS A 11 -0.14 14.77 8.28
N ARG A 12 1.06 14.18 8.25
CA ARG A 12 2.28 14.86 7.82
C ARG A 12 2.23 15.33 6.38
N LEU A 13 1.68 14.52 5.47
CA LEU A 13 1.52 14.90 4.07
C LEU A 13 0.58 16.11 3.94
N LEU A 14 -0.53 16.11 4.65
CA LEU A 14 -1.48 17.22 4.64
C LEU A 14 -0.89 18.50 5.28
N GLU A 15 -0.16 18.36 6.38
CA GLU A 15 0.55 19.50 7.03
C GLU A 15 1.65 20.08 6.12
N ALA A 16 2.23 19.27 5.25
CA ALA A 16 3.19 19.70 4.23
C ALA A 16 2.52 20.35 2.99
N GLY A 17 1.20 20.55 2.99
CA GLY A 17 0.45 21.20 1.92
C GLY A 17 0.12 20.30 0.71
N ASN A 18 0.26 19.00 0.84
CA ASN A 18 -0.09 18.09 -0.25
C ASN A 18 -1.60 17.83 -0.33
N GLN A 19 -2.11 17.64 -1.54
CA GLN A 19 -3.42 17.05 -1.75
C GLN A 19 -3.27 15.53 -1.71
N VAL A 20 -4.14 14.82 -0.99
CA VAL A 20 -4.05 13.38 -0.79
C VAL A 20 -5.35 12.69 -1.16
N VAL A 21 -5.23 11.65 -1.97
CA VAL A 21 -6.31 10.69 -2.22
C VAL A 21 -5.93 9.37 -1.55
N GLY A 22 -6.66 8.99 -0.51
CA GLY A 22 -6.47 7.72 0.18
C GLY A 22 -7.40 6.66 -0.38
N ILE A 23 -6.88 5.43 -0.54
CA ILE A 23 -7.69 4.26 -0.91
C ILE A 23 -7.48 3.12 0.10
N ASP A 24 -8.54 2.41 0.43
CA ASP A 24 -8.51 1.16 1.22
C ASP A 24 -9.72 0.30 0.82
N SER A 25 -9.55 -1.00 0.81
CA SER A 25 -10.65 -1.93 0.51
C SER A 25 -11.66 -2.05 1.64
N ILE A 26 -11.28 -1.66 2.86
CA ILE A 26 -12.06 -1.85 4.11
C ILE A 26 -12.42 -3.34 4.30
N ASN A 27 -11.48 -4.26 3.95
CA ASN A 27 -11.68 -5.67 4.19
C ASN A 27 -11.76 -5.97 5.71
N ASP A 28 -12.30 -7.12 6.05
CA ASP A 28 -12.60 -7.58 7.42
C ASP A 28 -11.48 -8.39 8.09
N TYR A 29 -10.29 -8.46 7.46
CA TYR A 29 -9.14 -9.15 8.05
C TYR A 29 -8.76 -8.63 9.44
N TYR A 30 -8.86 -7.31 9.63
CA TYR A 30 -8.85 -6.67 10.95
C TYR A 30 -10.23 -6.09 11.24
N ASP A 31 -10.53 -5.85 12.51
CA ASP A 31 -11.78 -5.24 12.91
C ASP A 31 -12.08 -3.96 12.10
N VAL A 32 -13.11 -4.03 11.30
CA VAL A 32 -13.55 -2.97 10.41
C VAL A 32 -13.86 -1.67 11.17
N ARG A 33 -14.31 -1.79 12.43
CA ARG A 33 -14.57 -0.64 13.30
C ARG A 33 -13.31 0.21 13.50
N LEU A 34 -12.15 -0.43 13.61
CA LEU A 34 -10.86 0.26 13.74
C LEU A 34 -10.51 1.06 12.48
N LYS A 35 -10.81 0.51 11.28
CA LYS A 35 -10.58 1.21 10.02
C LYS A 35 -11.47 2.45 9.90
N TYR A 36 -12.77 2.31 10.21
CA TYR A 36 -13.68 3.44 10.20
C TYR A 36 -13.34 4.48 11.28
N ALA A 37 -12.96 4.08 12.48
CA ALA A 37 -12.54 5.02 13.52
C ALA A 37 -11.34 5.88 13.08
N ARG A 38 -10.41 5.31 12.29
CA ARG A 38 -9.30 6.07 11.70
C ARG A 38 -9.75 7.04 10.61
N LEU A 39 -10.68 6.63 9.77
CA LEU A 39 -11.29 7.50 8.75
C LEU A 39 -12.04 8.66 9.40
N GLU A 40 -12.81 8.40 10.45
CA GLU A 40 -13.52 9.43 11.24
C GLU A 40 -12.54 10.46 11.84
N THR A 41 -11.39 10.03 12.37
CA THR A 41 -10.36 10.96 12.87
C THR A 41 -9.77 11.84 11.77
N ALA A 42 -9.84 11.39 10.52
CA ALA A 42 -9.42 12.12 9.34
C ALA A 42 -10.57 12.86 8.64
N GLY A 43 -11.75 12.95 9.27
CA GLY A 43 -12.91 13.66 8.73
C GLY A 43 -13.63 12.94 7.59
N ILE A 44 -13.52 11.62 7.53
CA ILE A 44 -14.27 10.77 6.58
C ILE A 44 -15.32 9.99 7.34
N HIS A 45 -16.59 10.37 7.22
CA HIS A 45 -17.70 9.76 7.95
C HIS A 45 -18.12 8.44 7.34
N ARG A 46 -18.29 7.42 8.19
CA ARG A 46 -18.63 6.05 7.77
C ARG A 46 -19.88 5.98 6.89
N ASN A 47 -20.91 6.75 7.23
CA ASN A 47 -22.18 6.78 6.50
C ASN A 47 -22.08 7.35 5.08
N LEU A 48 -20.96 8.03 4.72
CA LEU A 48 -20.70 8.57 3.40
C LEU A 48 -19.85 7.62 2.55
N VAL A 49 -19.20 6.61 3.17
CA VAL A 49 -18.29 5.71 2.45
C VAL A 49 -19.10 4.69 1.65
N ALA A 50 -18.97 4.75 0.33
CA ALA A 50 -19.52 3.78 -0.60
C ALA A 50 -18.42 3.32 -1.59
N LYS A 51 -18.49 2.07 -2.03
CA LYS A 51 -17.50 1.48 -2.95
C LYS A 51 -17.37 2.31 -4.23
N GLY A 52 -16.15 2.70 -4.55
CA GLY A 52 -15.81 3.46 -5.76
C GLY A 52 -16.22 4.93 -5.74
N GLN A 53 -16.83 5.42 -4.67
CA GLN A 53 -17.26 6.83 -4.57
C GLN A 53 -16.25 7.63 -3.74
N PRO A 54 -15.76 8.79 -4.26
CA PRO A 54 -14.90 9.67 -3.49
C PRO A 54 -15.69 10.37 -2.37
N VAL A 55 -15.13 10.36 -1.16
CA VAL A 55 -15.67 11.09 0.00
C VAL A 55 -14.67 12.18 0.37
N GLN A 56 -15.12 13.43 0.38
CA GLN A 56 -14.33 14.58 0.81
C GLN A 56 -14.27 14.63 2.34
N SER A 57 -13.08 14.82 2.88
CA SER A 57 -12.92 15.08 4.31
C SER A 57 -13.52 16.44 4.70
N ASP A 58 -14.26 16.48 5.81
CA ASP A 58 -14.76 17.73 6.41
C ASP A 58 -13.70 18.40 7.30
N ARG A 59 -12.67 17.64 7.71
CA ARG A 59 -11.57 18.14 8.55
C ARG A 59 -10.38 18.65 7.76
N TYR A 60 -10.09 18.01 6.63
CA TYR A 60 -8.94 18.33 5.76
C TYR A 60 -9.41 18.55 4.33
N PRO A 61 -9.59 19.80 3.87
CA PRO A 61 -10.04 20.08 2.51
C PRO A 61 -9.16 19.48 1.41
N ALA A 62 -7.89 19.20 1.71
CA ALA A 62 -6.93 18.59 0.80
C ALA A 62 -6.95 17.02 0.84
N TYR A 63 -7.91 16.40 1.54
CA TYR A 63 -8.01 14.95 1.66
C TYR A 63 -9.33 14.40 1.14
N ARG A 64 -9.22 13.39 0.27
CA ARG A 64 -10.36 12.58 -0.19
C ARG A 64 -10.06 11.10 0.04
N PHE A 65 -11.10 10.33 0.28
CA PHE A 65 -11.02 8.88 0.46
C PHE A 65 -11.93 8.14 -0.52
N ILE A 66 -11.46 7.00 -1.03
CA ILE A 66 -12.25 6.11 -1.91
C ILE A 66 -12.11 4.69 -1.38
N GLN A 67 -13.22 4.03 -1.11
CA GLN A 67 -13.23 2.59 -0.84
C GLN A 67 -13.02 1.83 -2.15
N MET A 68 -11.85 1.20 -2.32
CA MET A 68 -11.46 0.53 -3.55
C MET A 68 -10.48 -0.61 -3.28
N HIS A 69 -10.56 -1.67 -4.08
CA HIS A 69 -9.58 -2.75 -4.10
C HIS A 69 -8.49 -2.49 -5.15
N LEU A 70 -7.24 -2.86 -4.85
CA LEU A 70 -6.14 -2.76 -5.81
C LEU A 70 -6.27 -3.76 -6.96
N GLU A 71 -7.03 -4.81 -6.78
CA GLU A 71 -7.36 -5.83 -7.78
C GLU A 71 -8.33 -5.30 -8.85
N ASP A 72 -9.07 -4.24 -8.56
CA ASP A 72 -9.97 -3.58 -9.52
C ASP A 72 -9.17 -2.72 -10.49
N ARG A 73 -8.65 -3.38 -11.54
CA ARG A 73 -7.81 -2.75 -12.56
C ARG A 73 -8.48 -1.54 -13.22
N GLN A 74 -9.75 -1.68 -13.61
CA GLN A 74 -10.42 -0.61 -14.33
C GLN A 74 -10.64 0.62 -13.45
N ALA A 75 -11.05 0.41 -12.20
CA ALA A 75 -11.24 1.50 -11.26
C ALA A 75 -9.93 2.25 -10.96
N LEU A 76 -8.80 1.52 -10.79
CA LEU A 76 -7.48 2.13 -10.62
C LEU A 76 -7.05 2.92 -11.86
N GLN A 77 -7.20 2.36 -13.06
CA GLN A 77 -6.85 3.06 -14.30
C GLN A 77 -7.64 4.36 -14.46
N ASN A 78 -8.93 4.33 -14.17
CA ASN A 78 -9.77 5.52 -14.21
C ASN A 78 -9.31 6.56 -13.19
N LEU A 79 -9.00 6.14 -11.96
CA LEU A 79 -8.51 7.02 -10.90
C LEU A 79 -7.20 7.71 -11.32
N PHE A 80 -6.21 6.96 -11.79
CA PHE A 80 -4.92 7.51 -12.21
C PHE A 80 -5.04 8.43 -13.43
N GLY A 81 -5.91 8.10 -14.38
CA GLY A 81 -6.17 8.92 -15.56
C GLY A 81 -6.81 10.27 -15.20
N THR A 82 -7.62 10.32 -14.15
CA THR A 82 -8.33 11.52 -13.71
C THR A 82 -7.48 12.40 -12.80
N GLU A 83 -6.81 11.80 -11.79
CA GLU A 83 -6.16 12.54 -10.70
C GLU A 83 -4.75 13.03 -11.07
N LYS A 84 -4.04 12.34 -11.97
CA LYS A 84 -2.66 12.67 -12.38
C LYS A 84 -1.71 12.88 -11.20
N PHE A 85 -1.52 11.84 -10.41
CA PHE A 85 -0.70 11.89 -9.19
C PHE A 85 0.76 12.26 -9.45
N ASP A 86 1.34 13.09 -8.60
CA ASP A 86 2.78 13.38 -8.57
C ASP A 86 3.59 12.27 -7.91
N ALA A 87 3.03 11.62 -6.91
CA ALA A 87 3.67 10.53 -6.18
C ALA A 87 2.65 9.50 -5.70
N VAL A 88 3.10 8.26 -5.55
CA VAL A 88 2.28 7.16 -5.03
C VAL A 88 2.98 6.52 -3.84
N VAL A 89 2.23 6.28 -2.76
CA VAL A 89 2.69 5.56 -1.57
C VAL A 89 1.80 4.34 -1.35
N ASN A 90 2.30 3.16 -1.67
CA ASN A 90 1.58 1.91 -1.48
C ASN A 90 1.96 1.24 -0.15
N LEU A 91 1.14 1.43 0.86
CA LEU A 91 1.23 0.73 2.15
C LEU A 91 0.21 -0.42 2.27
N ALA A 92 -0.62 -0.61 1.23
CA ALA A 92 -1.63 -1.65 1.20
C ALA A 92 -1.00 -3.01 0.92
N ALA A 93 -1.46 -4.01 1.65
CA ALA A 93 -1.16 -5.41 1.40
C ALA A 93 -2.09 -6.28 2.26
N GLN A 94 -2.31 -7.53 1.83
CA GLN A 94 -2.69 -8.57 2.75
C GLN A 94 -1.46 -8.91 3.60
N ALA A 95 -1.53 -8.64 4.90
CA ALA A 95 -0.45 -8.84 5.86
C ALA A 95 -0.67 -10.11 6.69
N GLY A 96 0.37 -10.54 7.44
CA GLY A 96 0.31 -11.67 8.35
C GLY A 96 0.88 -12.96 7.75
N VAL A 97 1.96 -13.48 8.36
CA VAL A 97 2.63 -14.71 7.89
C VAL A 97 1.72 -15.92 8.04
N ARG A 98 1.06 -16.07 9.22
CA ARG A 98 0.23 -17.25 9.51
C ARG A 98 -0.99 -17.33 8.61
N TYR A 99 -1.71 -16.24 8.41
CA TYR A 99 -2.91 -16.21 7.58
C TYR A 99 -2.63 -16.54 6.11
N SER A 100 -1.39 -16.36 5.63
CA SER A 100 -1.02 -16.75 4.28
C SER A 100 -1.07 -18.27 4.03
N ILE A 101 -1.11 -19.08 5.08
CA ILE A 101 -1.31 -20.54 5.01
C ILE A 101 -2.81 -20.87 4.88
N GLU A 102 -3.66 -20.10 5.56
CA GLU A 102 -5.11 -20.31 5.61
C GLU A 102 -5.81 -19.80 4.36
N ASN A 103 -5.41 -18.63 3.86
CA ASN A 103 -5.99 -17.98 2.69
C ASN A 103 -4.92 -17.45 1.74
N PRO A 104 -4.22 -18.31 0.98
CA PRO A 104 -3.13 -17.92 0.09
C PRO A 104 -3.60 -17.00 -1.06
N TYR A 105 -4.80 -17.19 -1.57
CA TYR A 105 -5.33 -16.40 -2.69
C TYR A 105 -5.43 -14.92 -2.37
N ALA A 106 -5.83 -14.54 -1.15
CA ALA A 106 -5.88 -13.15 -0.72
C ALA A 106 -4.51 -12.45 -0.82
N TYR A 107 -3.40 -13.21 -0.68
CA TYR A 107 -2.04 -12.67 -0.83
C TYR A 107 -1.66 -12.50 -2.29
N ILE A 108 -2.05 -13.42 -3.15
CA ILE A 108 -1.79 -13.30 -4.59
C ILE A 108 -2.61 -12.14 -5.15
N ASP A 109 -3.89 -12.10 -4.87
CA ASP A 109 -4.78 -11.07 -5.39
C ASP A 109 -4.32 -9.67 -4.95
N SER A 110 -4.13 -9.46 -3.65
CA SER A 110 -3.80 -8.15 -3.12
C SER A 110 -2.34 -7.75 -3.36
N ASN A 111 -1.39 -8.67 -3.06
CA ASN A 111 0.03 -8.32 -3.04
C ASN A 111 0.70 -8.47 -4.41
N ILE A 112 0.19 -9.32 -5.29
CA ILE A 112 0.77 -9.53 -6.61
C ILE A 112 -0.08 -8.83 -7.66
N VAL A 113 -1.35 -9.21 -7.82
CA VAL A 113 -2.23 -8.63 -8.84
C VAL A 113 -2.47 -7.16 -8.56
N GLY A 114 -2.82 -6.79 -7.32
CA GLY A 114 -3.03 -5.39 -6.93
C GLY A 114 -1.77 -4.54 -7.09
N PHE A 115 -0.60 -5.08 -6.74
CA PHE A 115 0.67 -4.38 -6.91
C PHE A 115 1.03 -4.18 -8.39
N LEU A 116 0.81 -5.20 -9.24
CA LEU A 116 1.00 -5.09 -10.69
C LEU A 116 0.09 -4.02 -11.27
N ASN A 117 -1.18 -3.98 -10.86
CA ASN A 117 -2.11 -2.96 -11.33
C ASN A 117 -1.61 -1.53 -11.00
N LEU A 118 -1.02 -1.32 -9.81
CA LEU A 118 -0.42 -0.03 -9.46
C LEU A 118 0.80 0.28 -10.34
N LEU A 119 1.69 -0.68 -10.57
CA LEU A 119 2.86 -0.49 -11.45
C LEU A 119 2.43 -0.13 -12.88
N GLU A 120 1.42 -0.80 -13.43
CA GLU A 120 0.87 -0.46 -14.75
C GLU A 120 0.20 0.93 -14.75
N CYS A 121 -0.51 1.30 -13.70
CA CYS A 121 -1.06 2.65 -13.57
C CYS A 121 0.05 3.71 -13.58
N VAL A 122 1.12 3.50 -12.81
CA VAL A 122 2.27 4.43 -12.76
C VAL A 122 3.03 4.46 -14.08
N ARG A 123 3.16 3.31 -14.78
CA ARG A 123 3.78 3.25 -16.10
C ARG A 123 3.05 4.13 -17.12
N HIS A 124 1.73 4.09 -17.13
CA HIS A 124 0.91 4.86 -18.08
C HIS A 124 0.60 6.28 -17.61
N ASN A 125 0.76 6.57 -16.32
CA ASN A 125 0.62 7.90 -15.73
C ASN A 125 1.87 8.18 -14.88
N PRO A 126 2.96 8.66 -15.50
CA PRO A 126 4.25 8.81 -14.83
C PRO A 126 4.17 9.68 -13.58
N VAL A 127 4.80 9.22 -12.51
CA VAL A 127 4.91 9.91 -11.23
C VAL A 127 6.37 10.23 -10.92
N ARG A 128 6.61 11.22 -10.07
CA ARG A 128 7.97 11.56 -9.62
C ARG A 128 8.57 10.48 -8.73
N HIS A 129 7.75 9.75 -8.00
CA HIS A 129 8.22 8.67 -7.13
C HIS A 129 7.11 7.68 -6.76
N PHE A 130 7.44 6.39 -6.75
CA PHE A 130 6.60 5.31 -6.27
C PHE A 130 7.25 4.66 -5.05
N VAL A 131 6.72 4.90 -3.86
CA VAL A 131 7.17 4.30 -2.61
C VAL A 131 6.24 3.13 -2.25
N TYR A 132 6.80 2.00 -1.84
CA TYR A 132 6.00 0.85 -1.44
C TYR A 132 6.53 0.15 -0.19
N ALA A 133 5.61 -0.45 0.56
CA ALA A 133 5.95 -1.26 1.71
C ALA A 133 6.40 -2.65 1.27
N SER A 134 7.69 -2.96 1.46
CA SER A 134 8.20 -4.31 1.59
C SER A 134 8.13 -4.75 3.07
N SER A 135 8.86 -5.76 3.47
CA SER A 135 8.83 -6.31 4.83
C SER A 135 10.17 -6.93 5.21
N SER A 136 10.53 -6.86 6.47
CA SER A 136 11.65 -7.61 7.02
C SER A 136 11.50 -9.14 6.85
N SER A 137 10.28 -9.62 6.61
CA SER A 137 10.02 -11.03 6.30
C SER A 137 10.77 -11.53 5.06
N VAL A 138 11.20 -10.64 4.16
CA VAL A 138 12.00 -11.02 2.97
C VAL A 138 13.38 -11.57 3.33
N TYR A 139 13.92 -11.23 4.51
CA TYR A 139 15.18 -11.81 5.01
C TYR A 139 15.07 -13.30 5.31
N GLY A 140 13.84 -13.82 5.48
CA GLY A 140 13.58 -15.25 5.62
C GLY A 140 14.35 -15.89 6.75
N GLY A 141 15.08 -16.96 6.45
CA GLY A 141 15.91 -17.69 7.39
C GLY A 141 17.34 -17.14 7.61
N ASN A 142 17.59 -15.88 7.22
CA ASN A 142 18.91 -15.26 7.43
C ASN A 142 19.22 -15.15 8.94
N THR A 143 20.38 -15.64 9.35
CA THR A 143 20.82 -15.65 10.75
C THR A 143 21.79 -14.50 11.09
N LYS A 144 22.26 -13.77 10.08
CA LYS A 144 23.12 -12.59 10.29
C LYS A 144 22.34 -11.46 10.98
N THR A 145 22.95 -10.86 11.97
CA THR A 145 22.43 -9.66 12.67
C THR A 145 23.53 -8.63 12.86
N PRO A 146 23.28 -7.35 12.61
CA PRO A 146 22.04 -6.79 12.06
C PRO A 146 21.84 -7.16 10.58
N PHE A 147 20.58 -7.16 10.10
CA PHE A 147 20.28 -7.29 8.67
C PHE A 147 20.78 -6.07 7.89
N SER A 148 21.17 -6.30 6.64
CA SER A 148 21.58 -5.25 5.69
C SER A 148 20.70 -5.31 4.43
N GLU A 149 20.54 -4.16 3.76
CA GLU A 149 19.85 -4.09 2.47
C GLU A 149 20.57 -4.93 1.39
N GLU A 150 21.89 -5.16 1.54
CA GLU A 150 22.72 -5.96 0.63
C GLU A 150 22.63 -7.47 0.89
N ASP A 151 22.02 -7.88 2.02
CA ASP A 151 21.86 -9.30 2.33
C ASP A 151 20.98 -9.98 1.28
N ARG A 152 21.37 -11.21 0.90
CA ARG A 152 20.55 -12.05 0.01
C ARG A 152 19.22 -12.36 0.68
N VAL A 153 18.13 -12.19 -0.08
CA VAL A 153 16.75 -12.39 0.36
C VAL A 153 16.01 -13.37 -0.57
N ASP A 154 16.70 -14.44 -0.96
CA ASP A 154 16.23 -15.41 -1.96
C ASP A 154 15.54 -16.63 -1.33
N ASN A 155 15.49 -16.71 0.00
CA ASN A 155 14.93 -17.83 0.74
C ASN A 155 13.78 -17.39 1.67
N PRO A 156 12.64 -16.92 1.11
CA PRO A 156 11.47 -16.58 1.91
C PRO A 156 10.92 -17.81 2.62
N VAL A 157 10.49 -17.68 3.88
CA VAL A 157 9.95 -18.77 4.70
C VAL A 157 8.42 -18.75 4.82
N SER A 158 7.76 -17.89 4.07
CA SER A 158 6.29 -17.81 4.00
C SER A 158 5.83 -17.26 2.66
N LEU A 159 4.59 -17.57 2.28
CA LEU A 159 3.97 -17.00 1.07
C LEU A 159 3.91 -15.46 1.16
N TYR A 160 3.60 -14.92 2.32
CA TYR A 160 3.65 -13.46 2.54
C TYR A 160 5.03 -12.89 2.19
N ALA A 161 6.10 -13.48 2.71
CA ALA A 161 7.47 -13.04 2.40
C ALA A 161 7.77 -13.16 0.90
N ALA A 162 7.35 -14.26 0.26
CA ALA A 162 7.49 -14.47 -1.18
C ALA A 162 6.78 -13.38 -1.98
N THR A 163 5.53 -13.01 -1.62
CA THR A 163 4.82 -11.92 -2.31
C THR A 163 5.51 -10.57 -2.14
N LYS A 164 6.08 -10.28 -0.94
CA LYS A 164 6.82 -9.03 -0.71
C LYS A 164 8.14 -9.00 -1.48
N LYS A 165 8.87 -10.11 -1.54
CA LYS A 165 10.06 -10.22 -2.41
C LYS A 165 9.69 -10.05 -3.88
N SER A 166 8.57 -10.63 -4.33
CA SER A 166 8.08 -10.45 -5.69
C SER A 166 7.79 -8.97 -6.00
N ASN A 167 7.23 -8.21 -5.04
CA ASN A 167 7.04 -6.77 -5.22
C ASN A 167 8.37 -6.04 -5.46
N GLU A 168 9.44 -6.39 -4.72
CA GLU A 168 10.78 -5.80 -4.93
C GLU A 168 11.30 -6.11 -6.34
N LEU A 169 11.16 -7.36 -6.80
CA LEU A 169 11.59 -7.77 -8.14
C LEU A 169 10.76 -7.08 -9.23
N MET A 170 9.45 -7.03 -9.10
CA MET A 170 8.57 -6.35 -10.06
C MET A 170 8.89 -4.85 -10.14
N ALA A 171 9.05 -4.18 -9.00
CA ALA A 171 9.42 -2.76 -8.97
C ALA A 171 10.79 -2.51 -9.61
N HIS A 172 11.78 -3.39 -9.38
CA HIS A 172 13.09 -3.32 -10.02
C HIS A 172 12.99 -3.41 -11.55
N VAL A 173 12.22 -4.39 -12.06
CA VAL A 173 12.00 -4.56 -13.51
C VAL A 173 11.33 -3.32 -14.11
N TYR A 174 10.28 -2.80 -13.46
CA TYR A 174 9.56 -1.61 -13.96
C TYR A 174 10.42 -0.35 -13.90
N SER A 175 11.26 -0.21 -12.87
CA SER A 175 12.24 0.87 -12.79
C SER A 175 13.25 0.81 -13.94
N GLY A 176 13.80 -0.38 -14.22
CA GLY A 176 14.76 -0.57 -15.30
C GLY A 176 14.19 -0.40 -16.70
N LEU A 177 13.00 -0.96 -16.96
CA LEU A 177 12.38 -0.92 -18.30
C LEU A 177 11.70 0.41 -18.62
N TYR A 178 11.08 1.04 -17.64
CA TYR A 178 10.21 2.20 -17.84
C TYR A 178 10.69 3.46 -17.14
N GLY A 179 11.83 3.42 -16.47
CA GLY A 179 12.40 4.57 -15.77
C GLY A 179 11.58 5.08 -14.60
N ILE A 180 10.74 4.21 -13.98
CA ILE A 180 9.90 4.60 -12.84
C ILE A 180 10.76 4.69 -11.58
N PRO A 181 10.89 5.86 -10.94
CA PRO A 181 11.60 5.98 -9.67
C PRO A 181 10.86 5.24 -8.56
N THR A 182 11.46 4.18 -8.01
CA THR A 182 10.83 3.36 -6.97
C THR A 182 11.68 3.27 -5.70
N THR A 183 11.03 3.18 -4.54
CA THR A 183 11.69 2.86 -3.26
C THR A 183 10.87 1.84 -2.49
N GLY A 184 11.43 0.67 -2.25
CA GLY A 184 10.87 -0.36 -1.38
C GLY A 184 11.38 -0.20 0.06
N LEU A 185 10.47 -0.18 1.03
CA LEU A 185 10.80 -0.04 2.45
C LEU A 185 10.59 -1.37 3.17
N ARG A 186 11.64 -2.02 3.64
CA ARG A 186 11.58 -3.26 4.41
C ARG A 186 11.23 -2.96 5.87
N PHE A 187 9.94 -2.86 6.15
CA PHE A 187 9.48 -2.57 7.50
C PHE A 187 9.69 -3.73 8.46
N PHE A 188 10.25 -3.41 9.62
CA PHE A 188 10.28 -4.28 10.80
C PHE A 188 9.04 -4.06 11.66
N THR A 189 8.87 -4.89 12.70
CA THR A 189 7.81 -4.67 13.69
C THR A 189 8.02 -3.32 14.38
N VAL A 190 6.98 -2.51 14.37
CA VAL A 190 6.97 -1.20 15.04
C VAL A 190 6.09 -1.32 16.26
N TYR A 191 6.65 -1.02 17.43
CA TYR A 191 5.98 -1.03 18.72
C TYR A 191 5.32 0.32 19.03
#